data_94eb8d1bf380d375c8d8cc1dd41221a4
#
_entry.id   94eb8d1bf380d375c8d8cc1dd41221a4
#
_cell.length_a   1.000
_cell.length_b   1.000
_cell.length_c   1.000
_cell.angle_alpha   90.00
_cell.angle_beta   90.00
_cell.angle_gamma   90.00
#
_symmetry.space_group_name_H-M   'P 1'
#
loop_
_entity.id
_entity.type
_entity.pdbx_description
1 polymer ?
#
loop_
_entity_poly.entity_id
_entity_poly.type
_entity_poly.pdbx_seq_one_letter_code
_entity_poly.pdbx_strand_id
1 'polypeptide(L)'
;MVTVESSESDIKDRKKWKKLKYLSLDKLDDYFAGKLDVKKENDRLSELGKFEVRQSVNLRNEEETELFSVGIYHFNNELKCGLYFILGYEDEDDRNMIDNLIYSLELQGIGGKTSSGLGKFSTLPQNLSESIVGKLEDNAEHYILLTTSLPKDSE
;
A
#
# COMPACT_ATOMS: atom_id res chain seq x y z
N MET A 1 -20.65 31.32 -3.11
CA MET A 1 -19.81 30.57 -4.06
C MET A 1 -18.48 31.32 -4.13
N VAL A 2 -17.44 30.87 -3.42
CA VAL A 2 -16.14 31.55 -3.40
C VAL A 2 -15.34 30.98 -4.54
N THR A 3 -15.16 31.75 -5.59
CA THR A 3 -14.24 31.46 -6.70
C THR A 3 -12.82 31.70 -6.20
N VAL A 4 -12.09 30.65 -5.88
CA VAL A 4 -10.65 30.73 -5.59
C VAL A 4 -9.93 30.82 -6.94
N GLU A 5 -9.46 32.01 -7.29
CA GLU A 5 -8.54 32.17 -8.42
C GLU A 5 -7.22 31.47 -8.07
N SER A 6 -7.01 30.28 -8.68
CA SER A 6 -5.76 29.55 -8.54
C SER A 6 -4.69 30.17 -9.42
N SER A 7 -3.57 30.60 -8.82
CA SER A 7 -2.41 31.11 -9.55
C SER A 7 -1.75 30.02 -10.43
N GLU A 8 -0.99 30.42 -11.47
CA GLU A 8 -0.26 29.43 -12.30
C GLU A 8 0.72 28.56 -11.48
N SER A 9 1.26 29.07 -10.38
CA SER A 9 2.07 28.34 -9.42
C SER A 9 1.27 27.22 -8.75
N ASP A 10 0.03 27.47 -8.33
CA ASP A 10 -0.85 26.50 -7.68
C ASP A 10 -1.21 25.33 -8.62
N ILE A 11 -1.36 25.61 -9.94
CA ILE A 11 -1.63 24.59 -10.93
C ILE A 11 -0.43 23.67 -11.18
N LYS A 12 0.78 24.25 -11.22
CA LYS A 12 2.04 23.48 -11.35
C LYS A 12 2.28 22.61 -10.13
N ASP A 13 1.99 23.13 -8.95
CA ASP A 13 2.15 22.39 -7.70
C ASP A 13 1.10 21.27 -7.58
N ARG A 14 -0.16 21.50 -7.93
CA ARG A 14 -1.19 20.45 -8.01
C ARG A 14 -0.79 19.30 -8.95
N LYS A 15 -0.14 19.61 -10.08
CA LYS A 15 0.37 18.57 -11.00
C LYS A 15 1.52 17.76 -10.41
N LYS A 16 2.37 18.37 -9.60
CA LYS A 16 3.44 17.66 -8.86
C LYS A 16 2.83 16.73 -7.80
N TRP A 17 1.86 17.22 -7.03
CA TRP A 17 1.17 16.44 -6.00
C TRP A 17 0.43 15.23 -6.55
N LYS A 18 -0.19 15.34 -7.73
CA LYS A 18 -0.83 14.20 -8.42
C LYS A 18 0.15 13.09 -8.83
N LYS A 19 1.44 13.36 -8.85
CA LYS A 19 2.48 12.37 -9.18
C LYS A 19 2.98 11.62 -7.93
N LEU A 20 2.61 12.06 -6.74
CA LEU A 20 2.95 11.36 -5.51
C LEU A 20 2.23 10.01 -5.49
N LYS A 21 3.00 8.92 -5.44
CA LYS A 21 2.46 7.55 -5.41
C LYS A 21 2.43 6.99 -4.00
N TYR A 22 3.45 7.28 -3.23
CA TYR A 22 3.65 6.82 -1.87
C TYR A 22 4.16 7.98 -1.03
N LEU A 23 3.91 7.94 0.25
CA LEU A 23 4.38 8.91 1.22
C LEU A 23 4.89 8.15 2.43
N SER A 24 6.09 8.47 2.88
CA SER A 24 6.61 7.91 4.12
C SER A 24 5.99 8.61 5.33
N LEU A 25 5.82 7.86 6.41
CA LEU A 25 5.17 8.34 7.63
C LEU A 25 5.90 9.55 8.23
N ASP A 26 7.23 9.58 8.18
CA ASP A 26 8.07 10.68 8.66
C ASP A 26 7.91 11.97 7.85
N LYS A 27 7.28 11.89 6.67
CA LYS A 27 6.99 13.02 5.78
C LYS A 27 5.53 13.47 5.76
N LEU A 28 4.72 12.87 6.60
CA LEU A 28 3.29 13.17 6.65
C LEU A 28 3.03 14.63 7.05
N ASP A 29 3.74 15.13 8.05
CA ASP A 29 3.60 16.51 8.53
C ASP A 29 4.07 17.53 7.47
N ASP A 30 5.18 17.23 6.76
CA ASP A 30 5.65 18.02 5.61
C ASP A 30 4.61 18.05 4.48
N TYR A 31 3.92 16.93 4.26
CA TYR A 31 2.83 16.83 3.28
C TYR A 31 1.67 17.74 3.64
N PHE A 32 1.16 17.68 4.86
CA PHE A 32 0.05 18.54 5.29
C PHE A 32 0.43 20.03 5.33
N ALA A 33 1.66 20.34 5.66
CA ALA A 33 2.19 21.70 5.62
C ALA A 33 2.46 22.23 4.19
N GLY A 34 2.28 21.40 3.15
CA GLY A 34 2.58 21.77 1.76
C GLY A 34 4.08 21.96 1.46
N LYS A 35 4.96 21.44 2.32
CA LYS A 35 6.42 21.60 2.23
C LYS A 35 7.16 20.40 1.64
N LEU A 36 6.43 19.33 1.30
CA LEU A 36 7.01 18.09 0.79
C LEU A 36 7.65 18.31 -0.60
N ASP A 37 8.89 17.89 -0.76
CA ASP A 37 9.51 17.73 -2.08
C ASP A 37 9.06 16.40 -2.71
N VAL A 38 7.99 16.48 -3.50
CA VAL A 38 7.35 15.31 -4.14
C VAL A 38 8.31 14.55 -5.04
N LYS A 39 9.24 15.25 -5.73
CA LYS A 39 10.19 14.59 -6.61
C LYS A 39 11.17 13.75 -5.81
N LYS A 40 11.77 14.34 -4.79
CA LYS A 40 12.74 13.64 -3.92
C LYS A 40 12.10 12.45 -3.21
N GLU A 41 10.84 12.59 -2.78
CA GLU A 41 10.10 11.51 -2.13
C GLU A 41 9.79 10.37 -3.11
N ASN A 42 9.33 10.67 -4.32
CA ASN A 42 9.11 9.65 -5.35
C ASN A 42 10.41 8.94 -5.77
N ASP A 43 11.51 9.66 -5.92
CA ASP A 43 12.81 9.08 -6.27
C ASP A 43 13.27 8.11 -5.17
N ARG A 44 13.17 8.51 -3.91
CA ARG A 44 13.49 7.67 -2.75
C ARG A 44 12.63 6.40 -2.69
N LEU A 45 11.33 6.54 -2.89
CA LEU A 45 10.39 5.42 -2.79
C LEU A 45 10.35 4.54 -4.04
N SER A 46 10.91 5.01 -5.17
CA SER A 46 11.07 4.18 -6.38
C SER A 46 12.09 3.05 -6.20
N GLU A 47 12.97 3.15 -5.21
CA GLU A 47 13.96 2.12 -4.87
C GLU A 47 13.35 0.92 -4.12
N LEU A 48 12.12 1.06 -3.61
CA LEU A 48 11.44 -0.01 -2.85
C LEU A 48 11.12 -1.25 -3.67
N GLY A 49 11.07 -1.12 -5.01
CA GLY A 49 10.83 -2.26 -5.88
C GLY A 49 10.64 -1.87 -7.34
N LYS A 50 10.45 -2.89 -8.16
CA LYS A 50 10.30 -2.74 -9.61
C LYS A 50 9.03 -3.40 -10.10
N PHE A 51 8.35 -2.74 -11.04
CA PHE A 51 7.23 -3.30 -11.77
C PHE A 51 7.74 -3.95 -13.06
N GLU A 52 7.37 -5.21 -13.29
CA GLU A 52 7.67 -5.99 -14.47
C GLU A 52 6.38 -6.44 -15.13
N VAL A 53 6.35 -6.42 -16.46
CA VAL A 53 5.25 -7.02 -17.23
C VAL A 53 5.79 -8.28 -17.90
N ARG A 54 5.24 -9.43 -17.54
CA ARG A 54 5.57 -10.71 -18.13
C ARG A 54 4.47 -11.13 -19.10
N GLN A 55 4.87 -11.50 -20.32
CA GLN A 55 3.93 -12.09 -21.26
C GLN A 55 3.79 -13.59 -20.99
N SER A 56 2.59 -14.07 -21.04
CA SER A 56 2.22 -15.48 -20.84
C SER A 56 1.26 -15.91 -21.94
N VAL A 57 1.23 -17.19 -22.19
CA VAL A 57 0.43 -17.80 -23.24
C VAL A 57 -0.65 -18.68 -22.60
N ASN A 58 -1.87 -18.58 -23.08
CA ASN A 58 -2.94 -19.48 -22.70
C ASN A 58 -3.00 -20.63 -23.73
N LEU A 59 -2.67 -21.83 -23.28
CA LEU A 59 -2.62 -23.04 -24.13
C LEU A 59 -3.89 -23.90 -24.01
N ARG A 60 -4.98 -23.36 -23.43
CA ARG A 60 -6.19 -24.17 -23.15
C ARG A 60 -6.97 -24.57 -24.40
N ASN A 61 -6.84 -23.83 -25.49
CA ASN A 61 -7.49 -24.14 -26.76
C ASN A 61 -6.43 -24.39 -27.83
N GLU A 62 -6.48 -25.56 -28.46
CA GLU A 62 -5.53 -25.97 -29.51
C GLU A 62 -5.63 -25.10 -30.78
N GLU A 63 -6.75 -24.39 -30.98
CA GLU A 63 -7.01 -23.61 -32.20
C GLU A 63 -6.64 -22.14 -32.09
N GLU A 64 -6.59 -21.52 -30.89
CA GLU A 64 -6.22 -20.11 -30.70
C GLU A 64 -5.31 -19.91 -29.50
N THR A 65 -4.12 -19.49 -29.76
CA THR A 65 -3.14 -19.12 -28.73
C THR A 65 -3.32 -17.66 -28.35
N GLU A 66 -3.85 -17.40 -27.16
CA GLU A 66 -3.99 -16.05 -26.64
C GLU A 66 -2.79 -15.63 -25.78
N LEU A 67 -2.19 -14.51 -26.17
CA LEU A 67 -1.17 -13.84 -25.36
C LEU A 67 -1.84 -12.92 -24.32
N PHE A 68 -1.43 -13.04 -23.09
CA PHE A 68 -1.85 -12.13 -22.04
C PHE A 68 -0.67 -11.62 -21.22
N SER A 69 -0.83 -10.42 -20.66
CA SER A 69 0.20 -9.78 -19.86
C SER A 69 -0.12 -9.90 -18.37
N VAL A 70 0.89 -10.26 -17.58
CA VAL A 70 0.82 -10.33 -16.11
C VAL A 70 1.73 -9.25 -15.54
N GLY A 71 1.17 -8.32 -14.78
CA GLY A 71 1.94 -7.33 -14.02
C GLY A 71 2.45 -7.95 -12.72
N ILE A 72 3.74 -7.84 -12.47
CA ILE A 72 4.41 -8.36 -11.29
C ILE A 72 5.16 -7.21 -10.64
N TYR A 73 5.01 -7.04 -9.32
CA TYR A 73 5.81 -6.10 -8.56
C TYR A 73 6.83 -6.89 -7.72
N HIS A 74 8.10 -6.56 -7.90
CA HIS A 74 9.20 -7.15 -7.15
C HIS A 74 9.68 -6.16 -6.10
N PHE A 75 9.53 -6.53 -4.84
CA PHE A 75 10.11 -5.75 -3.75
C PHE A 75 11.63 -5.81 -3.73
N ASN A 76 12.26 -4.74 -3.28
CA ASN A 76 13.70 -4.71 -3.10
C ASN A 76 14.10 -5.47 -1.83
N ASN A 77 14.61 -6.68 -2.00
CA ASN A 77 15.00 -7.55 -0.89
C ASN A 77 16.18 -7.00 -0.08
N GLU A 78 17.07 -6.23 -0.72
CA GLU A 78 18.21 -5.61 -0.03
C GLU A 78 17.76 -4.57 0.99
N LEU A 79 16.69 -3.85 0.69
CA LEU A 79 16.07 -2.87 1.58
C LEU A 79 15.04 -3.49 2.55
N LYS A 80 14.83 -4.82 2.49
CA LYS A 80 13.82 -5.51 3.28
C LYS A 80 12.43 -4.89 3.17
N CYS A 81 12.06 -4.47 1.96
CA CYS A 81 10.77 -3.85 1.67
C CYS A 81 9.67 -4.90 1.55
N GLY A 82 8.46 -4.51 1.89
CA GLY A 82 7.30 -5.37 1.80
C GLY A 82 6.00 -4.59 1.98
N LEU A 83 4.90 -5.32 2.03
CA LEU A 83 3.61 -4.80 2.45
C LEU A 83 3.51 -4.90 3.97
N TYR A 84 2.71 -4.02 4.56
CA TYR A 84 2.40 -4.10 5.99
C TYR A 84 0.89 -3.94 6.20
N PHE A 85 0.43 -4.42 7.31
CA PHE A 85 -0.89 -4.10 7.86
C PHE A 85 -0.77 -3.93 9.37
N ILE A 86 -1.71 -3.20 9.93
CA ILE A 86 -1.79 -2.96 11.38
C ILE A 86 -2.94 -3.81 11.88
N LEU A 87 -2.65 -4.61 12.90
CA LEU A 87 -3.63 -5.47 13.55
C LEU A 87 -3.95 -4.91 14.94
N GLY A 88 -5.23 -4.60 15.16
CA GLY A 88 -5.80 -4.39 16.49
C GLY A 88 -6.56 -5.63 16.93
N TYR A 89 -6.41 -6.04 18.18
CA TYR A 89 -7.12 -7.17 18.77
C TYR A 89 -7.52 -6.83 20.21
N GLU A 90 -8.59 -7.43 20.70
CA GLU A 90 -9.10 -7.19 22.04
C GLU A 90 -8.52 -8.17 23.05
N ASP A 91 -8.28 -9.42 22.62
CA ASP A 91 -7.71 -10.47 23.46
C ASP A 91 -6.69 -11.34 22.71
N GLU A 92 -5.99 -12.20 23.47
CA GLU A 92 -4.96 -13.08 22.91
C GLU A 92 -5.54 -14.22 22.06
N ASP A 93 -6.79 -14.61 22.23
CA ASP A 93 -7.43 -15.67 21.44
C ASP A 93 -7.70 -15.15 20.03
N ASP A 94 -8.15 -13.91 19.90
CA ASP A 94 -8.31 -13.23 18.61
C ASP A 94 -6.97 -13.12 17.88
N ARG A 95 -5.92 -12.73 18.59
CA ARG A 95 -4.56 -12.67 18.04
C ARG A 95 -4.12 -14.02 17.52
N ASN A 96 -4.22 -15.07 18.33
CA ASN A 96 -3.81 -16.43 17.95
C ASN A 96 -4.60 -16.93 16.73
N MET A 97 -5.89 -16.64 16.65
CA MET A 97 -6.72 -16.99 15.49
C MET A 97 -6.20 -16.31 14.23
N ILE A 98 -5.92 -15.01 14.29
CA ILE A 98 -5.42 -14.24 13.14
C ILE A 98 -4.02 -14.71 12.74
N ASP A 99 -3.13 -14.97 13.67
CA ASP A 99 -1.78 -15.48 13.39
C ASP A 99 -1.85 -16.82 12.64
N ASN A 100 -2.76 -17.72 13.01
CA ASN A 100 -2.99 -18.99 12.30
C ASN A 100 -3.53 -18.77 10.87
N LEU A 101 -4.43 -17.80 10.68
CA LEU A 101 -4.94 -17.45 9.36
C LEU A 101 -3.84 -16.87 8.47
N ILE A 102 -3.01 -15.99 9.01
CA ILE A 102 -1.87 -15.41 8.32
C ILE A 102 -0.86 -16.49 7.92
N TYR A 103 -0.54 -17.40 8.83
CA TYR A 103 0.34 -18.53 8.52
C TYR A 103 -0.21 -19.39 7.37
N SER A 104 -1.51 -19.66 7.38
CA SER A 104 -2.16 -20.38 6.28
C SER A 104 -2.08 -19.60 4.96
N LEU A 105 -2.19 -18.28 5.03
CA LEU A 105 -2.09 -17.39 3.87
C LEU A 105 -0.65 -17.32 3.32
N GLU A 106 0.36 -17.35 4.18
CA GLU A 106 1.77 -17.45 3.76
C GLU A 106 2.03 -18.68 2.88
N LEU A 107 1.45 -19.82 3.27
CA LEU A 107 1.58 -21.07 2.52
C LEU A 107 0.87 -21.02 1.17
N GLN A 108 -0.31 -20.39 1.10
CA GLN A 108 -1.08 -20.25 -0.12
C GLN A 108 -0.54 -19.13 -1.03
N GLY A 109 -0.07 -18.02 -0.44
CA GLY A 109 0.28 -16.79 -1.11
C GLY A 109 -0.91 -15.88 -1.38
N ILE A 110 -0.65 -14.62 -1.71
CA ILE A 110 -1.64 -13.61 -2.07
C ILE A 110 -1.53 -13.21 -3.54
N GLY A 111 -2.71 -12.95 -4.16
CA GLY A 111 -2.82 -12.48 -5.53
C GLY A 111 -3.34 -13.52 -6.51
N GLY A 112 -3.51 -13.12 -7.76
CA GLY A 112 -4.17 -13.92 -8.79
C GLY A 112 -3.32 -15.00 -9.43
N LYS A 113 -2.04 -15.14 -9.09
CA LYS A 113 -1.09 -16.08 -9.71
C LYS A 113 -0.34 -16.95 -8.69
N THR A 114 -0.98 -17.27 -7.58
CA THR A 114 -0.43 -18.12 -6.52
C THR A 114 -0.12 -19.53 -7.01
N SER A 115 -0.97 -20.09 -7.90
CA SER A 115 -0.74 -21.39 -8.55
C SER A 115 0.54 -21.43 -9.41
N SER A 116 1.04 -20.27 -9.84
CA SER A 116 2.30 -20.13 -10.57
C SER A 116 3.49 -19.79 -9.67
N GLY A 117 3.33 -19.92 -8.36
CA GLY A 117 4.37 -19.67 -7.36
C GLY A 117 4.60 -18.19 -7.02
N LEU A 118 3.77 -17.28 -7.55
CA LEU A 118 3.83 -15.86 -7.21
C LEU A 118 3.03 -15.58 -5.93
N GLY A 119 3.35 -14.44 -5.28
CA GLY A 119 2.62 -13.97 -4.12
C GLY A 119 2.94 -14.69 -2.80
N LYS A 120 3.93 -15.58 -2.78
CA LYS A 120 4.44 -16.14 -1.52
C LYS A 120 5.15 -15.07 -0.70
N PHE A 121 4.96 -15.09 0.59
CA PHE A 121 5.52 -14.11 1.51
C PHE A 121 5.80 -14.77 2.87
N SER A 122 6.48 -14.04 3.71
CA SER A 122 6.65 -14.38 5.13
C SER A 122 6.35 -13.15 5.95
N THR A 123 5.66 -13.30 7.05
CA THR A 123 5.37 -12.20 7.96
C THR A 123 6.50 -11.96 8.93
N LEU A 124 6.66 -10.71 9.32
CA LEU A 124 7.60 -10.27 10.34
C LEU A 124 6.83 -9.42 11.36
N PRO A 125 6.26 -10.05 12.41
CA PRO A 125 5.55 -9.32 13.44
C PRO A 125 6.46 -8.30 14.11
N GLN A 126 5.98 -7.07 14.25
CA GLN A 126 6.68 -5.99 14.93
C GLN A 126 5.70 -5.19 15.76
N ASN A 127 6.15 -4.69 16.89
CA ASN A 127 5.37 -3.73 17.66
C ASN A 127 5.33 -2.40 16.93
N LEU A 128 4.19 -1.73 16.98
CA LEU A 128 4.05 -0.39 16.46
C LEU A 128 4.95 0.58 17.24
N SER A 129 5.52 1.56 16.54
CA SER A 129 6.23 2.65 17.20
C SER A 129 5.24 3.50 17.99
N GLU A 130 5.70 4.08 19.11
CA GLU A 130 4.89 4.98 19.94
C GLU A 130 4.27 6.13 19.13
N SER A 131 5.00 6.63 18.13
CA SER A 131 4.51 7.67 17.22
C SER A 131 3.28 7.22 16.41
N ILE A 132 3.21 5.96 15.99
CA ILE A 132 2.05 5.43 15.25
C ILE A 132 0.91 5.18 16.22
N VAL A 133 1.19 4.57 17.36
CA VAL A 133 0.18 4.31 18.40
C VAL A 133 -0.49 5.63 18.82
N GLY A 134 0.30 6.67 19.13
CA GLY A 134 -0.24 7.97 19.49
C GLY A 134 -1.15 8.57 18.41
N LYS A 135 -0.80 8.41 17.11
CA LYS A 135 -1.66 8.89 16.01
C LYS A 135 -2.94 8.07 15.83
N LEU A 136 -2.95 6.79 16.21
CA LEU A 136 -4.15 5.93 16.15
C LEU A 136 -5.11 6.17 17.33
N GLU A 137 -4.57 6.57 18.47
CA GLU A 137 -5.33 6.81 19.71
C GLU A 137 -5.76 8.27 19.90
N ASP A 138 -5.26 9.17 19.03
CA ASP A 138 -5.55 10.60 19.13
C ASP A 138 -7.02 10.90 18.79
N ASN A 139 -7.70 11.66 19.64
CA ASN A 139 -9.07 12.14 19.42
C ASN A 139 -9.04 13.41 18.54
N ALA A 140 -8.81 13.22 17.26
CA ALA A 140 -8.80 14.30 16.28
C ALA A 140 -10.22 14.65 15.80
N GLU A 141 -10.45 15.92 15.42
CA GLU A 141 -11.71 16.33 14.78
C GLU A 141 -11.91 15.70 13.40
N HIS A 142 -10.83 15.32 12.72
CA HIS A 142 -10.83 14.74 11.38
C HIS A 142 -9.91 13.53 11.29
N TYR A 143 -10.39 12.50 10.60
CA TYR A 143 -9.63 11.27 10.37
C TYR A 143 -9.38 11.06 8.88
N ILE A 144 -8.22 10.54 8.55
CA ILE A 144 -7.88 10.13 7.19
C ILE A 144 -7.83 8.61 7.14
N LEU A 145 -8.61 8.04 6.24
CA LEU A 145 -8.55 6.61 5.97
C LEU A 145 -7.34 6.32 5.07
N LEU A 146 -6.48 5.44 5.52
CA LEU A 146 -5.32 4.96 4.75
C LEU A 146 -5.68 3.79 3.82
N THR A 147 -6.90 3.28 3.93
CA THR A 147 -7.41 2.16 3.14
C THR A 147 -8.90 2.35 2.85
N THR A 148 -9.43 1.55 1.94
CA THR A 148 -10.86 1.48 1.70
C THR A 148 -11.55 0.87 2.92
N SER A 149 -12.57 1.52 3.44
CA SER A 149 -13.41 0.99 4.51
C SER A 149 -14.87 0.97 4.10
N LEU A 150 -15.62 0.04 4.66
CA LEU A 150 -17.07 0.05 4.58
C LEU A 150 -17.61 0.93 5.73
N PRO A 151 -18.55 1.84 5.46
CA PRO A 151 -19.23 2.57 6.54
C PRO A 151 -19.95 1.55 7.42
N LYS A 152 -19.97 1.82 8.73
CA LYS A 152 -20.83 1.08 9.64
C LYS A 152 -22.27 1.47 9.30
N ASP A 153 -23.12 0.49 9.04
CA ASP A 153 -24.55 0.79 8.84
C ASP A 153 -25.04 1.51 10.11
N SER A 154 -25.51 2.73 9.94
CA SER A 154 -26.19 3.43 11.01
C SER A 154 -27.54 2.75 11.24
N GLU A 155 -27.69 2.06 12.34
CA GLU A 155 -29.00 1.67 12.87
C GLU A 155 -29.92 2.89 13.07
#